data_09b6c1d082aaaa160e94b20da2f0fbb0
#
_entry.id   09b6c1d082aaaa160e94b20da2f0fbb0
#
_cell.length_a   1.000
_cell.length_b   1.000
_cell.length_c   1.000
_cell.angle_alpha   90.00
_cell.angle_beta   90.00
_cell.angle_gamma   90.00
#
_symmetry.space_group_name_H-M   'P 1'
#
loop_
_entity.id
_entity.type
_entity.pdbx_description
1 polymer ?
#
loop_
_entity_poly.entity_id
_entity_poly.type
_entity_poly.pdbx_seq_one_letter_code
_entity_poly.pdbx_strand_id
1 'polypeptide(L)'
;VPESINRILVINPGSTSTKIGVFDNEKSIFEKTIRHSNDEINQFNNIIEQYEFRKKTILESLDKDGINISKLKAVCGRGGLLRPIEGGTYRVNDEMLSDLRAGFAGEHASNLGGIIAHEIASGLNIPAYIVDPVVVDELEPIARISGFSLIDRKSIFHALNQKAVSRRVAQELGKKYEELNLIVAHMGGGITVGVHKEGRVVDVNNGLHGDGPFSPERAGTVPAGDLVALCYSGQYFYEEMMKKLVGQGGLVGYLHTNDAIAVEKMIENGDEQAKLVYSAMAYQVAKEIGSASAVLSGKVDAIILTGGLAYGKEFVQAIRERVKWIADVIVHPGENELQALAEGALRVLRGEEQEKHYPNPVRSSERI
;
A
#
# COMPACT_ATOMS: atom_id res chain seq x y z
N VAL A 1 10.01 -29.19 -20.85
CA VAL A 1 11.23 -28.43 -20.55
C VAL A 1 11.08 -27.93 -19.14
N PRO A 2 12.04 -28.17 -18.23
CA PRO A 2 11.94 -27.59 -16.89
C PRO A 2 11.84 -26.08 -17.02
N GLU A 3 10.88 -25.48 -16.32
CA GLU A 3 10.66 -24.04 -16.30
C GLU A 3 11.94 -23.33 -15.84
N SER A 4 12.38 -22.33 -16.57
CA SER A 4 13.59 -21.58 -16.20
C SER A 4 13.34 -20.87 -14.87
N ILE A 5 14.24 -21.03 -13.91
CA ILE A 5 14.14 -20.36 -12.62
C ILE A 5 14.49 -18.89 -12.79
N ASN A 6 13.53 -18.02 -12.51
CA ASN A 6 13.72 -16.58 -12.39
C ASN A 6 13.92 -16.24 -10.91
N ARG A 7 15.18 -16.08 -10.50
CA ARG A 7 15.51 -15.68 -9.14
C ARG A 7 15.45 -14.16 -8.99
N ILE A 8 14.65 -13.69 -8.05
CA ILE A 8 14.37 -12.26 -7.83
C ILE A 8 14.72 -11.91 -6.38
N LEU A 9 15.52 -10.88 -6.19
CA LEU A 9 15.73 -10.24 -4.88
C LEU A 9 14.68 -9.13 -4.73
N VAL A 10 13.99 -9.12 -3.59
CA VAL A 10 12.99 -8.11 -3.24
C VAL A 10 13.44 -7.31 -2.03
N ILE A 11 13.25 -5.99 -2.07
CA ILE A 11 13.71 -5.05 -1.04
C ILE A 11 12.56 -4.10 -0.66
N ASN A 12 12.16 -4.14 0.61
CA ASN A 12 11.12 -3.27 1.16
C ASN A 12 11.63 -2.50 2.38
N PRO A 13 12.20 -1.30 2.19
CA PRO A 13 12.67 -0.48 3.29
C PRO A 13 11.50 0.16 4.07
N GLY A 14 11.53 -0.03 5.39
CA GLY A 14 10.72 0.70 6.36
C GLY A 14 11.56 1.69 7.17
N SER A 15 10.94 2.45 8.07
CA SER A 15 11.64 3.49 8.86
C SER A 15 12.78 2.91 9.68
N THR A 16 12.53 1.85 10.44
CA THR A 16 13.51 1.22 11.37
C THR A 16 13.91 -0.20 10.97
N SER A 17 13.55 -0.63 9.76
CA SER A 17 13.88 -1.96 9.27
C SER A 17 13.90 -2.02 7.75
N THR A 18 14.55 -3.05 7.21
CA THR A 18 14.48 -3.40 5.80
C THR A 18 14.06 -4.86 5.68
N LYS A 19 12.90 -5.13 5.09
CA LYS A 19 12.49 -6.49 4.77
C LYS A 19 13.07 -6.87 3.41
N ILE A 20 13.69 -8.04 3.33
CA ILE A 20 14.22 -8.59 2.09
C ILE A 20 13.69 -10.00 1.87
N GLY A 21 13.54 -10.38 0.60
CA GLY A 21 13.16 -11.72 0.21
C GLY A 21 13.86 -12.15 -1.07
N VAL A 22 14.11 -13.44 -1.22
CA VAL A 22 14.57 -14.05 -2.47
C VAL A 22 13.56 -15.08 -2.91
N PHE A 23 13.14 -14.98 -4.16
CA PHE A 23 12.12 -15.82 -4.75
C PHE A 23 12.67 -16.56 -5.96
N ASP A 24 12.38 -17.85 -6.06
CA ASP A 24 12.56 -18.64 -7.26
C ASP A 24 11.18 -18.84 -7.91
N ASN A 25 10.92 -18.07 -8.96
CA ASN A 25 9.58 -17.86 -9.51
C ASN A 25 8.62 -17.37 -8.40
N GLU A 26 7.50 -18.03 -8.14
CA GLU A 26 6.54 -17.65 -7.08
C GLU A 26 6.95 -18.13 -5.67
N LYS A 27 7.98 -18.96 -5.58
CA LYS A 27 8.35 -19.60 -4.32
C LYS A 27 9.36 -18.75 -3.56
N SER A 28 9.00 -18.31 -2.36
CA SER A 28 9.95 -17.73 -1.42
C SER A 28 10.97 -18.78 -0.98
N ILE A 29 12.25 -18.50 -1.17
CA ILE A 29 13.37 -19.36 -0.73
C ILE A 29 14.13 -18.72 0.43
N PHE A 30 13.93 -17.42 0.66
CA PHE A 30 14.56 -16.69 1.76
C PHE A 30 13.75 -15.44 2.07
N GLU A 31 13.50 -15.17 3.34
CA GLU A 31 12.92 -13.91 3.81
C GLU A 31 13.59 -13.51 5.12
N LYS A 32 13.87 -12.23 5.27
CA LYS A 32 14.47 -11.67 6.47
C LYS A 32 14.07 -10.24 6.72
N THR A 33 13.85 -9.90 7.98
CA THR A 33 13.72 -8.52 8.43
C THR A 33 15.01 -8.07 9.09
N ILE A 34 15.73 -7.15 8.47
CA ILE A 34 16.91 -6.51 9.01
C ILE A 34 16.43 -5.31 9.81
N ARG A 35 16.67 -5.32 11.11
CA ARG A 35 16.34 -4.20 12.01
C ARG A 35 17.52 -3.25 12.08
N HIS A 36 17.23 -1.97 12.06
CA HIS A 36 18.19 -0.89 12.22
C HIS A 36 17.93 -0.21 13.58
N SER A 37 18.94 -0.10 14.40
CA SER A 37 18.83 0.62 15.68
C SER A 37 18.66 2.11 15.46
N ASN A 38 18.10 2.80 16.44
CA ASN A 38 18.00 4.26 16.38
C ASN A 38 19.38 4.92 16.28
N ASP A 39 20.41 4.36 16.93
CA ASP A 39 21.77 4.88 16.86
C ASP A 39 22.38 4.78 15.45
N GLU A 40 22.06 3.70 14.70
CA GLU A 40 22.49 3.57 13.31
C GLU A 40 21.77 4.57 12.39
N ILE A 41 20.46 4.75 12.59
CA ILE A 41 19.64 5.63 11.74
C ILE A 41 19.92 7.10 12.03
N ASN A 42 20.08 7.49 13.30
CA ASN A 42 20.31 8.87 13.71
C ASN A 42 21.68 9.44 13.29
N GLN A 43 22.57 8.61 12.73
CA GLN A 43 23.82 9.08 12.11
C GLN A 43 23.61 9.82 10.79
N PHE A 44 22.42 9.71 10.20
CA PHE A 44 22.07 10.31 8.91
C PHE A 44 21.14 11.50 9.10
N ASN A 45 21.42 12.60 8.40
CA ASN A 45 20.59 13.82 8.50
C ASN A 45 19.25 13.67 7.77
N ASN A 46 19.19 12.83 6.73
CA ASN A 46 18.00 12.57 5.93
C ASN A 46 17.96 11.09 5.50
N ILE A 47 16.79 10.69 5.00
CA ILE A 47 16.55 9.29 4.62
C ILE A 47 17.46 8.84 3.48
N ILE A 48 17.72 9.71 2.50
CA ILE A 48 18.49 9.33 1.32
C ILE A 48 19.94 8.94 1.65
N GLU A 49 20.53 9.54 2.66
CA GLU A 49 21.90 9.21 3.08
C GLU A 49 22.04 7.77 3.60
N GLN A 50 20.92 7.12 3.94
CA GLN A 50 20.93 5.75 4.48
C GLN A 50 21.12 4.68 3.40
N TYR A 51 21.08 5.02 2.09
CA TYR A 51 21.02 4.01 1.03
C TYR A 51 22.27 3.10 0.98
N GLU A 52 23.46 3.68 1.11
CA GLU A 52 24.72 2.90 1.13
C GLU A 52 24.80 1.96 2.34
N PHE A 53 24.47 2.48 3.53
CA PHE A 53 24.41 1.69 4.76
C PHE A 53 23.44 0.51 4.61
N ARG A 54 22.21 0.77 4.15
CA ARG A 54 21.21 -0.29 3.98
C ARG A 54 21.60 -1.28 2.88
N LYS A 55 22.13 -0.82 1.75
CA LYS A 55 22.66 -1.69 0.68
C LYS A 55 23.74 -2.65 1.22
N LYS A 56 24.73 -2.12 1.96
CA LYS A 56 25.78 -2.92 2.56
C LYS A 56 25.22 -3.98 3.50
N THR A 57 24.32 -3.59 4.41
CA THR A 57 23.70 -4.49 5.37
C THR A 57 22.87 -5.60 4.69
N ILE A 58 22.20 -5.29 3.57
CA ILE A 58 21.48 -6.28 2.76
C ILE A 58 22.44 -7.29 2.16
N LEU A 59 23.52 -6.84 1.51
CA LEU A 59 24.50 -7.72 0.87
C LEU A 59 25.21 -8.62 1.86
N GLU A 60 25.64 -8.08 3.01
CA GLU A 60 26.23 -8.84 4.11
C GLU A 60 25.27 -9.89 4.67
N SER A 61 23.98 -9.56 4.78
CA SER A 61 22.97 -10.51 5.22
C SER A 61 22.77 -11.65 4.23
N LEU A 62 22.71 -11.35 2.93
CA LEU A 62 22.58 -12.36 1.89
C LEU A 62 23.78 -13.30 1.85
N ASP A 63 25.00 -12.75 1.93
CA ASP A 63 26.25 -13.52 1.96
C ASP A 63 26.31 -14.46 3.17
N LYS A 64 26.02 -13.92 4.37
CA LYS A 64 25.98 -14.69 5.62
C LYS A 64 25.00 -15.87 5.57
N ASP A 65 23.87 -15.70 4.90
CA ASP A 65 22.84 -16.72 4.76
C ASP A 65 23.04 -17.60 3.51
N GLY A 66 24.21 -17.46 2.83
CA GLY A 66 24.62 -18.31 1.68
C GLY A 66 23.83 -18.07 0.39
N ILE A 67 23.20 -16.92 0.26
CA ILE A 67 22.43 -16.56 -0.95
C ILE A 67 23.39 -16.07 -2.04
N ASN A 68 23.47 -16.84 -3.13
CA ASN A 68 24.28 -16.47 -4.28
C ASN A 68 23.58 -15.44 -5.16
N ILE A 69 24.00 -14.17 -5.05
CA ILE A 69 23.44 -13.04 -5.80
C ILE A 69 23.74 -13.11 -7.31
N SER A 70 24.79 -13.83 -7.76
CA SER A 70 25.09 -13.97 -9.20
C SER A 70 24.02 -14.73 -9.99
N LYS A 71 23.13 -15.44 -9.28
CA LYS A 71 22.00 -16.18 -9.87
C LYS A 71 20.74 -15.31 -10.03
N LEU A 72 20.76 -14.09 -9.53
CA LEU A 72 19.62 -13.17 -9.67
C LEU A 72 19.36 -12.83 -11.13
N LYS A 73 18.08 -12.71 -11.49
CA LYS A 73 17.60 -12.27 -12.81
C LYS A 73 17.02 -10.86 -12.76
N ALA A 74 16.60 -10.41 -11.61
CA ALA A 74 16.14 -9.05 -11.36
C ALA A 74 16.26 -8.70 -9.87
N VAL A 75 16.26 -7.39 -9.56
CA VAL A 75 16.06 -6.86 -8.22
C VAL A 75 14.82 -5.99 -8.24
N CYS A 76 13.91 -6.18 -7.28
CA CYS A 76 12.69 -5.41 -7.17
C CYS A 76 12.65 -4.66 -5.85
N GLY A 77 12.56 -3.33 -5.91
CA GLY A 77 12.43 -2.47 -4.75
C GLY A 77 10.99 -2.00 -4.52
N ARG A 78 10.62 -1.72 -3.27
CA ARG A 78 9.40 -0.97 -2.99
C ARG A 78 9.48 0.38 -3.69
N GLY A 79 8.42 0.76 -4.42
CA GLY A 79 8.31 2.08 -5.01
C GLY A 79 8.08 3.16 -3.93
N GLY A 80 8.77 4.28 -4.07
CA GLY A 80 8.68 5.42 -3.16
C GLY A 80 7.63 6.45 -3.57
N LEU A 81 7.78 7.65 -3.00
CA LEU A 81 6.98 8.81 -3.33
C LEU A 81 7.50 9.44 -4.63
N LEU A 82 6.83 9.13 -5.72
CA LEU A 82 7.11 9.57 -7.09
C LEU A 82 6.00 10.49 -7.60
N ARG A 83 6.11 10.94 -8.84
CA ARG A 83 4.97 11.56 -9.55
C ARG A 83 3.85 10.55 -9.67
N PRO A 84 2.58 10.97 -9.75
CA PRO A 84 1.46 10.08 -10.05
C PRO A 84 1.70 9.30 -11.35
N ILE A 85 1.54 7.98 -11.28
CA ILE A 85 1.73 7.06 -12.41
C ILE A 85 0.63 6.01 -12.45
N GLU A 86 0.42 5.37 -13.59
CA GLU A 86 -0.47 4.19 -13.70
C GLU A 86 0.10 2.99 -12.93
N GLY A 87 -0.75 2.03 -12.59
CA GLY A 87 -0.31 0.76 -12.01
C GLY A 87 0.54 -0.06 -12.98
N GLY A 88 1.40 -0.92 -12.45
CA GLY A 88 2.25 -1.83 -13.21
C GLY A 88 3.67 -1.92 -12.68
N THR A 89 4.50 -2.66 -13.42
CA THR A 89 5.91 -2.87 -13.12
C THR A 89 6.77 -1.89 -13.93
N TYR A 90 7.52 -1.07 -13.23
CA TYR A 90 8.37 -0.03 -13.83
C TYR A 90 9.83 -0.41 -13.73
N ARG A 91 10.56 -0.30 -14.85
CA ARG A 91 12.01 -0.34 -14.83
C ARG A 91 12.55 0.91 -14.16
N VAL A 92 13.47 0.73 -13.21
CA VAL A 92 14.15 1.87 -12.56
C VAL A 92 15.09 2.51 -13.58
N ASN A 93 14.91 3.81 -13.83
CA ASN A 93 15.70 4.63 -14.75
C ASN A 93 16.24 5.89 -14.06
N ASP A 94 17.07 6.65 -14.76
CA ASP A 94 17.73 7.84 -14.19
C ASP A 94 16.75 8.92 -13.73
N GLU A 95 15.62 9.11 -14.43
CA GLU A 95 14.60 10.08 -14.05
C GLU A 95 13.91 9.67 -12.74
N MET A 96 13.58 8.39 -12.58
CA MET A 96 13.05 7.87 -11.34
C MET A 96 14.03 8.03 -10.18
N LEU A 97 15.30 7.71 -10.39
CA LEU A 97 16.36 7.86 -9.40
C LEU A 97 16.55 9.33 -9.00
N SER A 98 16.46 10.25 -9.95
CA SER A 98 16.51 11.70 -9.70
C SER A 98 15.37 12.15 -8.78
N ASP A 99 14.13 11.77 -9.11
CA ASP A 99 12.95 12.15 -8.31
C ASP A 99 12.96 11.50 -6.91
N LEU A 100 13.39 10.23 -6.80
CA LEU A 100 13.52 9.55 -5.50
C LEU A 100 14.59 10.18 -4.60
N ARG A 101 15.74 10.56 -5.17
CA ARG A 101 16.84 11.21 -4.44
C ARG A 101 16.49 12.63 -4.03
N ALA A 102 15.79 13.36 -4.89
CA ALA A 102 15.33 14.72 -4.60
C ALA A 102 14.16 14.78 -3.60
N GLY A 103 13.52 13.64 -3.29
CA GLY A 103 12.30 13.63 -2.47
C GLY A 103 11.15 14.41 -3.11
N PHE A 104 11.01 14.34 -4.45
CA PHE A 104 10.08 15.18 -5.23
C PHE A 104 8.66 15.25 -4.65
N ALA A 105 8.11 14.13 -4.21
CA ALA A 105 6.78 14.05 -3.60
C ALA A 105 6.84 13.81 -2.08
N GLY A 106 8.01 13.98 -1.47
CA GLY A 106 8.26 13.82 -0.05
C GLY A 106 9.33 12.77 0.26
N GLU A 107 9.84 12.83 1.48
CA GLU A 107 10.83 11.87 1.98
C GLU A 107 10.15 10.74 2.75
N HIS A 108 10.40 9.52 2.32
CA HIS A 108 9.94 8.31 3.00
C HIS A 108 10.95 7.16 2.80
N ALA A 109 11.05 6.25 3.75
CA ALA A 109 11.98 5.11 3.67
C ALA A 109 11.79 4.27 2.40
N SER A 110 10.56 4.17 1.88
CA SER A 110 10.27 3.47 0.62
C SER A 110 10.98 4.07 -0.60
N ASN A 111 11.40 5.36 -0.55
CA ASN A 111 12.17 5.97 -1.65
C ASN A 111 13.51 5.25 -1.86
N LEU A 112 14.07 4.64 -0.82
CA LEU A 112 15.30 3.87 -0.89
C LEU A 112 15.15 2.55 -1.67
N GLY A 113 13.93 2.01 -1.78
CA GLY A 113 13.70 0.70 -2.38
C GLY A 113 14.16 0.63 -3.84
N GLY A 114 13.71 1.59 -4.68
CA GLY A 114 14.12 1.69 -6.07
C GLY A 114 15.62 1.99 -6.23
N ILE A 115 16.17 2.85 -5.37
CA ILE A 115 17.60 3.23 -5.40
C ILE A 115 18.48 2.03 -5.07
N ILE A 116 18.23 1.34 -3.97
CA ILE A 116 19.00 0.16 -3.55
C ILE A 116 18.86 -0.97 -4.59
N ALA A 117 17.65 -1.18 -5.11
CA ALA A 117 17.42 -2.18 -6.16
C ALA A 117 18.26 -1.89 -7.40
N HIS A 118 18.31 -0.62 -7.84
CA HIS A 118 19.12 -0.21 -8.99
C HIS A 118 20.62 -0.40 -8.74
N GLU A 119 21.12 0.01 -7.59
CA GLU A 119 22.55 -0.09 -7.25
C GLU A 119 23.03 -1.56 -7.23
N ILE A 120 22.23 -2.47 -6.65
CA ILE A 120 22.57 -3.90 -6.64
C ILE A 120 22.46 -4.50 -8.05
N ALA A 121 21.39 -4.19 -8.77
CA ALA A 121 21.14 -4.73 -10.11
C ALA A 121 22.20 -4.28 -11.13
N SER A 122 22.62 -3.02 -11.08
CA SER A 122 23.65 -2.47 -11.96
C SER A 122 24.99 -3.18 -11.79
N GLY A 123 25.37 -3.51 -10.54
CA GLY A 123 26.58 -4.30 -10.25
C GLY A 123 26.55 -5.72 -10.83
N LEU A 124 25.38 -6.24 -11.14
CA LEU A 124 25.15 -7.58 -11.70
C LEU A 124 24.74 -7.57 -13.18
N ASN A 125 24.59 -6.39 -13.77
CA ASN A 125 24.11 -6.18 -15.14
C ASN A 125 22.74 -6.85 -15.40
N ILE A 126 21.82 -6.71 -14.45
CA ILE A 126 20.43 -7.21 -14.52
C ILE A 126 19.46 -6.04 -14.30
N PRO A 127 18.15 -6.20 -14.65
CA PRO A 127 17.17 -5.14 -14.46
C PRO A 127 16.81 -4.92 -12.99
N ALA A 128 16.49 -3.65 -12.66
CA ALA A 128 15.86 -3.25 -11.41
C ALA A 128 14.43 -2.77 -11.68
N TYR A 129 13.49 -3.15 -10.80
CA TYR A 129 12.08 -2.81 -10.93
C TYR A 129 11.51 -2.21 -9.64
N ILE A 130 10.42 -1.46 -9.79
CA ILE A 130 9.42 -1.18 -8.75
C ILE A 130 8.05 -1.61 -9.25
N VAL A 131 7.13 -1.91 -8.33
CA VAL A 131 5.77 -2.41 -8.66
C VAL A 131 4.73 -1.62 -7.90
N ASP A 132 3.70 -1.16 -8.60
CA ASP A 132 2.49 -0.54 -8.05
C ASP A 132 2.77 0.35 -6.83
N PRO A 133 3.55 1.45 -6.94
CA PRO A 133 3.89 2.31 -5.80
C PRO A 133 2.64 3.00 -5.24
N VAL A 134 2.75 3.54 -4.03
CA VAL A 134 1.65 4.23 -3.33
C VAL A 134 1.06 5.41 -4.12
N VAL A 135 1.79 5.93 -5.08
CA VAL A 135 1.43 7.04 -5.97
C VAL A 135 0.72 6.61 -7.25
N VAL A 136 0.31 5.33 -7.35
CA VAL A 136 -0.55 4.90 -8.46
C VAL A 136 -1.80 5.74 -8.49
N ASP A 137 -2.06 6.37 -9.64
CA ASP A 137 -3.21 7.25 -9.85
C ASP A 137 -3.89 6.92 -11.18
N GLU A 138 -5.01 6.22 -11.08
CA GLU A 138 -5.85 5.80 -12.20
C GLU A 138 -7.29 6.31 -12.04
N LEU A 139 -7.50 7.29 -11.13
CA LEU A 139 -8.81 7.86 -10.87
C LEU A 139 -9.47 8.38 -12.15
N GLU A 140 -10.75 8.06 -12.34
CA GLU A 140 -11.54 8.70 -13.36
C GLU A 140 -11.66 10.21 -13.09
N PRO A 141 -11.77 11.07 -14.13
CA PRO A 141 -11.88 12.52 -13.92
C PRO A 141 -13.00 12.92 -12.96
N ILE A 142 -14.14 12.25 -13.03
CA ILE A 142 -15.28 12.51 -12.14
C ILE A 142 -14.96 12.19 -10.67
N ALA A 143 -14.12 11.18 -10.42
CA ALA A 143 -13.72 10.79 -9.07
C ALA A 143 -12.79 11.81 -8.40
N ARG A 144 -12.18 12.73 -9.17
CA ARG A 144 -11.28 13.78 -8.64
C ARG A 144 -12.03 14.96 -8.04
N ILE A 145 -13.29 15.17 -8.43
CA ILE A 145 -14.08 16.30 -7.97
C ILE A 145 -14.49 16.09 -6.51
N SER A 146 -14.00 16.97 -5.62
CA SER A 146 -14.30 16.89 -4.18
C SER A 146 -15.60 17.60 -3.77
N GLY A 147 -16.13 18.46 -4.63
CA GLY A 147 -17.21 19.41 -4.29
C GLY A 147 -16.70 20.76 -3.75
N PHE A 148 -15.39 20.90 -3.50
CA PHE A 148 -14.75 22.16 -3.13
C PHE A 148 -13.67 22.50 -4.15
N SER A 149 -13.88 23.55 -4.94
CA SER A 149 -13.10 23.87 -6.15
C SER A 149 -11.59 24.11 -5.95
N LEU A 150 -11.16 24.30 -4.72
CA LEU A 150 -9.74 24.47 -4.37
C LEU A 150 -9.05 23.16 -3.94
N ILE A 151 -9.79 22.06 -3.84
CA ILE A 151 -9.29 20.76 -3.35
C ILE A 151 -9.72 19.65 -4.29
N ASP A 152 -8.76 19.04 -4.97
CA ASP A 152 -8.98 17.81 -5.73
C ASP A 152 -8.75 16.58 -4.85
N ARG A 153 -9.51 15.52 -5.09
CA ARG A 153 -9.25 14.20 -4.51
C ARG A 153 -7.97 13.62 -5.12
N LYS A 154 -7.16 12.97 -4.28
CA LYS A 154 -5.86 12.42 -4.67
C LYS A 154 -5.82 10.92 -4.41
N SER A 155 -5.25 10.17 -5.34
CA SER A 155 -5.03 8.74 -5.19
C SER A 155 -3.80 8.48 -4.33
N ILE A 156 -3.99 8.15 -3.06
CA ILE A 156 -2.94 7.68 -2.16
C ILE A 156 -3.48 6.46 -1.42
N PHE A 157 -3.04 5.27 -1.80
CA PHE A 157 -3.60 4.04 -1.28
C PHE A 157 -2.60 2.87 -1.27
N HIS A 158 -3.02 1.72 -0.76
CA HIS A 158 -2.20 0.51 -0.69
C HIS A 158 -2.19 -0.23 -2.04
N ALA A 159 -1.69 0.45 -3.09
CA ALA A 159 -1.77 0.00 -4.48
C ALA A 159 -1.17 -1.39 -4.69
N LEU A 160 0.05 -1.62 -4.19
CA LEU A 160 0.76 -2.90 -4.31
C LEU A 160 -0.08 -4.07 -3.78
N ASN A 161 -0.60 -3.95 -2.54
CA ASN A 161 -1.41 -5.01 -1.94
C ASN A 161 -2.74 -5.19 -2.67
N GLN A 162 -3.48 -4.10 -2.93
CA GLN A 162 -4.79 -4.17 -3.57
C GLN A 162 -4.71 -4.79 -4.97
N LYS A 163 -3.75 -4.37 -5.80
CA LYS A 163 -3.59 -4.92 -7.15
C LYS A 163 -3.09 -6.37 -7.13
N ALA A 164 -2.17 -6.71 -6.21
CA ALA A 164 -1.69 -8.08 -6.08
C ALA A 164 -2.80 -9.05 -5.65
N VAL A 165 -3.58 -8.70 -4.61
CA VAL A 165 -4.68 -9.56 -4.16
C VAL A 165 -5.79 -9.66 -5.21
N SER A 166 -6.06 -8.59 -5.96
CA SER A 166 -7.02 -8.62 -7.08
C SER A 166 -6.61 -9.60 -8.17
N ARG A 167 -5.33 -9.65 -8.54
CA ARG A 167 -4.80 -10.61 -9.51
C ARG A 167 -4.90 -12.06 -9.00
N ARG A 168 -4.62 -12.30 -7.72
CA ARG A 168 -4.77 -13.64 -7.10
C ARG A 168 -6.21 -14.10 -7.11
N VAL A 169 -7.14 -13.23 -6.68
CA VAL A 169 -8.59 -13.54 -6.72
C VAL A 169 -9.06 -13.78 -8.15
N ALA A 170 -8.58 -13.01 -9.13
CA ALA A 170 -8.91 -13.25 -10.53
C ALA A 170 -8.48 -14.67 -10.99
N GLN A 171 -7.27 -15.11 -10.62
CA GLN A 171 -6.80 -16.46 -10.90
C GLN A 171 -7.67 -17.54 -10.23
N GLU A 172 -8.07 -17.34 -8.97
CA GLU A 172 -8.97 -18.23 -8.23
C GLU A 172 -10.35 -18.34 -8.91
N LEU A 173 -10.82 -17.25 -9.50
CA LEU A 173 -12.07 -17.19 -10.26
C LEU A 173 -11.92 -17.69 -11.71
N GLY A 174 -10.70 -18.06 -12.14
CA GLY A 174 -10.43 -18.51 -13.52
C GLY A 174 -10.57 -17.41 -14.57
N LYS A 175 -10.41 -16.13 -14.16
CA LYS A 175 -10.53 -14.94 -15.00
C LYS A 175 -9.23 -14.13 -14.99
N LYS A 176 -9.13 -13.16 -15.91
CA LYS A 176 -8.07 -12.14 -15.85
C LYS A 176 -8.53 -10.98 -14.99
N TYR A 177 -7.59 -10.29 -14.34
CA TYR A 177 -7.89 -9.12 -13.51
C TYR A 177 -8.55 -8.00 -14.33
N GLU A 178 -8.17 -7.87 -15.60
CA GLU A 178 -8.71 -6.90 -16.56
C GLU A 178 -10.13 -7.23 -17.04
N GLU A 179 -10.71 -8.36 -16.62
CA GLU A 179 -12.08 -8.77 -16.93
C GLU A 179 -13.04 -8.58 -15.74
N LEU A 180 -12.53 -8.08 -14.60
CA LEU A 180 -13.25 -8.02 -13.34
C LEU A 180 -13.50 -6.60 -12.86
N ASN A 181 -14.65 -6.43 -12.20
CA ASN A 181 -15.01 -5.29 -11.39
C ASN A 181 -14.96 -5.70 -9.91
N LEU A 182 -14.00 -5.19 -9.16
CA LEU A 182 -13.76 -5.58 -7.77
C LEU A 182 -13.83 -4.37 -6.84
N ILE A 183 -14.26 -4.59 -5.61
CA ILE A 183 -14.08 -3.63 -4.51
C ILE A 183 -13.09 -4.25 -3.55
N VAL A 184 -11.98 -3.56 -3.29
CA VAL A 184 -10.91 -4.08 -2.43
C VAL A 184 -10.73 -3.18 -1.22
N ALA A 185 -10.99 -3.72 -0.04
CA ALA A 185 -10.74 -3.05 1.23
C ALA A 185 -9.44 -3.58 1.84
N HIS A 186 -8.36 -2.79 1.74
CA HIS A 186 -7.15 -3.01 2.50
C HIS A 186 -7.31 -2.39 3.88
N MET A 187 -7.17 -3.20 4.93
CA MET A 187 -7.45 -2.84 6.31
C MET A 187 -6.23 -3.13 7.18
N GLY A 188 -5.43 -2.12 7.43
CA GLY A 188 -4.22 -2.15 8.26
C GLY A 188 -4.16 -0.94 9.19
N GLY A 189 -2.99 -0.42 9.51
CA GLY A 189 -2.82 0.84 10.26
C GLY A 189 -3.53 2.02 9.59
N GLY A 190 -3.62 2.01 8.25
CA GLY A 190 -4.55 2.78 7.43
C GLY A 190 -5.55 1.89 6.72
N ILE A 191 -6.71 2.44 6.33
CA ILE A 191 -7.73 1.72 5.56
C ILE A 191 -7.95 2.42 4.23
N THR A 192 -7.91 1.64 3.13
CA THR A 192 -8.27 2.13 1.79
C THR A 192 -9.21 1.17 1.10
N VAL A 193 -10.29 1.70 0.56
CA VAL A 193 -11.29 0.95 -0.21
C VAL A 193 -11.19 1.41 -1.65
N GLY A 194 -10.65 0.56 -2.52
CA GLY A 194 -10.45 0.85 -3.94
C GLY A 194 -11.51 0.20 -4.81
N VAL A 195 -11.94 0.91 -5.83
CA VAL A 195 -12.82 0.45 -6.89
C VAL A 195 -11.97 0.04 -8.08
N HIS A 196 -11.86 -1.26 -8.31
CA HIS A 196 -11.12 -1.82 -9.42
C HIS A 196 -12.07 -2.14 -10.58
N LYS A 197 -11.87 -1.49 -11.70
CA LYS A 197 -12.65 -1.67 -12.92
C LYS A 197 -11.71 -2.08 -14.03
N GLU A 198 -11.87 -3.30 -14.52
CA GLU A 198 -11.09 -3.81 -15.66
C GLU A 198 -9.57 -3.58 -15.53
N GLY A 199 -9.02 -3.96 -14.36
CA GLY A 199 -7.57 -3.86 -14.08
C GLY A 199 -7.08 -2.50 -13.58
N ARG A 200 -7.95 -1.47 -13.49
CA ARG A 200 -7.60 -0.10 -13.05
C ARG A 200 -8.32 0.27 -11.77
N VAL A 201 -7.67 1.07 -10.91
CA VAL A 201 -8.28 1.62 -9.70
C VAL A 201 -8.89 2.98 -10.01
N VAL A 202 -10.17 2.98 -10.37
CA VAL A 202 -10.88 4.15 -10.92
C VAL A 202 -11.42 5.11 -9.86
N ASP A 203 -11.54 4.66 -8.62
CA ASP A 203 -11.87 5.46 -7.45
C ASP A 203 -11.26 4.81 -6.20
N VAL A 204 -10.80 5.61 -5.25
CA VAL A 204 -10.29 5.15 -3.96
C VAL A 204 -10.26 6.32 -2.98
N ASN A 205 -10.49 6.05 -1.69
CA ASN A 205 -10.27 7.05 -0.65
C ASN A 205 -8.78 7.28 -0.41
N ASN A 206 -8.42 8.52 -0.05
CA ASN A 206 -7.06 8.86 0.34
C ASN A 206 -6.74 8.27 1.72
N GLY A 207 -5.84 7.31 1.75
CA GLY A 207 -5.46 6.60 2.97
C GLY A 207 -4.65 7.41 3.98
N LEU A 208 -4.26 8.66 3.68
CA LEU A 208 -3.46 9.49 4.59
C LEU A 208 -4.26 10.65 5.19
N HIS A 209 -5.01 11.40 4.40
CA HIS A 209 -5.46 12.74 4.76
C HIS A 209 -6.98 12.85 4.90
N GLY A 210 -7.56 12.16 5.90
CA GLY A 210 -8.94 12.43 6.33
C GLY A 210 -10.02 12.09 5.31
N ASP A 211 -9.87 10.97 4.60
CA ASP A 211 -10.85 10.47 3.64
C ASP A 211 -11.15 8.98 3.93
N GLY A 212 -12.38 8.56 3.67
CA GLY A 212 -12.85 7.20 3.90
C GLY A 212 -13.03 6.80 5.37
N PRO A 213 -13.03 5.50 5.68
CA PRO A 213 -13.22 5.00 7.04
C PRO A 213 -12.07 5.39 7.97
N PHE A 214 -12.36 5.62 9.25
CA PHE A 214 -11.28 5.70 10.22
C PHE A 214 -10.59 4.35 10.39
N SER A 215 -9.33 4.38 10.78
CA SER A 215 -8.48 3.20 10.90
C SER A 215 -7.86 3.13 12.32
N PRO A 216 -7.02 2.14 12.63
CA PRO A 216 -6.29 2.14 13.89
C PRO A 216 -5.60 3.45 14.25
N GLU A 217 -5.01 4.17 13.29
CA GLU A 217 -4.19 5.35 13.54
C GLU A 217 -4.70 6.64 12.90
N ARG A 218 -5.79 6.60 12.12
CA ARG A 218 -6.25 7.72 11.30
C ARG A 218 -7.71 8.02 11.54
N ALA A 219 -8.06 9.31 11.60
CA ALA A 219 -9.42 9.76 11.88
C ALA A 219 -10.44 9.46 10.76
N GLY A 220 -9.96 9.22 9.51
CA GLY A 220 -10.86 9.08 8.36
C GLY A 220 -11.62 10.37 8.07
N THR A 221 -12.78 10.24 7.43
CA THR A 221 -13.66 11.38 7.14
C THR A 221 -14.28 11.92 8.41
N VAL A 222 -14.04 13.20 8.70
CA VAL A 222 -14.65 13.95 9.80
C VAL A 222 -15.54 15.07 9.24
N PRO A 223 -16.54 15.56 10.01
CA PRO A 223 -17.33 16.74 9.61
C PRO A 223 -16.44 17.94 9.36
N ALA A 224 -16.38 18.42 8.11
CA ALA A 224 -15.44 19.47 7.70
C ALA A 224 -15.66 20.79 8.46
N GLY A 225 -16.92 21.18 8.72
CA GLY A 225 -17.22 22.41 9.45
C GLY A 225 -16.68 22.39 10.88
N ASP A 226 -16.84 21.27 11.59
CA ASP A 226 -16.36 21.12 12.96
C ASP A 226 -14.83 21.08 12.99
N LEU A 227 -14.20 20.42 12.01
CA LEU A 227 -12.75 20.41 11.88
C LEU A 227 -12.19 21.82 11.67
N VAL A 228 -12.81 22.61 10.78
CA VAL A 228 -12.41 24.01 10.55
C VAL A 228 -12.57 24.83 11.83
N ALA A 229 -13.71 24.72 12.52
CA ALA A 229 -13.93 25.41 13.79
C ALA A 229 -12.86 25.06 14.83
N LEU A 230 -12.46 23.79 14.90
CA LEU A 230 -11.41 23.31 15.81
C LEU A 230 -10.03 23.86 15.42
N CYS A 231 -9.69 23.89 14.11
CA CYS A 231 -8.43 24.45 13.61
C CYS A 231 -8.29 25.95 13.94
N TYR A 232 -9.38 26.72 13.90
CA TYR A 232 -9.38 28.15 14.19
C TYR A 232 -9.75 28.51 15.64
N SER A 233 -9.90 27.52 16.51
CA SER A 233 -10.22 27.72 17.94
C SER A 233 -9.06 28.32 18.76
N GLY A 234 -7.83 28.28 18.23
CA GLY A 234 -6.61 28.63 18.95
C GLY A 234 -6.13 27.57 19.95
N GLN A 235 -6.79 26.40 20.02
CA GLN A 235 -6.43 25.32 20.95
C GLN A 235 -5.29 24.44 20.44
N TYR A 236 -5.09 24.36 19.11
CA TYR A 236 -4.12 23.48 18.47
C TYR A 236 -3.34 24.22 17.39
N PHE A 237 -2.04 23.93 17.30
CA PHE A 237 -1.22 24.30 16.16
C PHE A 237 -1.42 23.31 15.00
N TYR A 238 -0.99 23.71 13.80
CA TYR A 238 -1.13 22.90 12.58
C TYR A 238 -0.57 21.48 12.73
N GLU A 239 0.65 21.36 13.24
CA GLU A 239 1.35 20.09 13.40
C GLU A 239 0.64 19.15 14.41
N GLU A 240 0.05 19.73 15.47
CA GLU A 240 -0.72 18.99 16.46
C GLU A 240 -2.02 18.48 15.86
N MET A 241 -2.71 19.32 15.08
CA MET A 241 -3.95 18.93 14.41
C MET A 241 -3.69 17.85 13.38
N MET A 242 -2.61 17.96 12.58
CA MET A 242 -2.22 16.93 11.62
C MET A 242 -1.92 15.59 12.31
N LYS A 243 -1.26 15.59 13.46
CA LYS A 243 -1.03 14.37 14.26
C LYS A 243 -2.34 13.74 14.76
N LYS A 244 -3.34 14.56 15.13
CA LYS A 244 -4.66 14.07 15.53
C LYS A 244 -5.42 13.40 14.37
N LEU A 245 -5.21 13.86 13.14
CA LEU A 245 -5.78 13.24 11.95
C LEU A 245 -5.02 11.97 11.55
N VAL A 246 -3.67 11.99 11.64
CA VAL A 246 -2.80 10.92 11.15
C VAL A 246 -1.78 10.52 12.23
N GLY A 247 -1.94 9.34 12.81
CA GLY A 247 -1.08 8.79 13.86
C GLY A 247 -1.71 8.77 15.26
N GLN A 248 -2.59 9.72 15.58
CA GLN A 248 -3.31 9.81 16.87
C GLN A 248 -4.83 9.80 16.70
N GLY A 249 -5.34 9.55 15.50
CA GLY A 249 -6.75 9.37 15.22
C GLY A 249 -7.20 7.92 15.40
N GLY A 250 -8.42 7.63 15.01
CA GLY A 250 -8.97 6.28 15.00
C GLY A 250 -8.95 5.58 16.35
N LEU A 251 -8.56 4.29 16.38
CA LEU A 251 -8.49 3.54 17.63
C LEU A 251 -7.55 4.18 18.66
N VAL A 252 -6.40 4.71 18.21
CA VAL A 252 -5.47 5.43 19.09
C VAL A 252 -6.15 6.59 19.81
N GLY A 253 -6.96 7.36 19.09
CA GLY A 253 -7.66 8.52 19.67
C GLY A 253 -8.72 8.15 20.68
N TYR A 254 -9.40 7.04 20.51
CA TYR A 254 -10.48 6.58 21.39
C TYR A 254 -10.04 5.60 22.48
N LEU A 255 -9.08 4.71 22.16
CA LEU A 255 -8.74 3.55 23.00
C LEU A 255 -7.26 3.50 23.38
N HIS A 256 -6.46 4.50 22.96
CA HIS A 256 -5.02 4.63 23.23
C HIS A 256 -4.17 3.45 22.75
N THR A 257 -4.64 2.71 21.75
CA THR A 257 -3.94 1.61 21.11
C THR A 257 -4.26 1.51 19.62
N ASN A 258 -3.28 1.11 18.81
CA ASN A 258 -3.45 0.74 17.41
C ASN A 258 -3.49 -0.78 17.20
N ASP A 259 -3.32 -1.55 18.27
CA ASP A 259 -3.31 -3.01 18.22
C ASP A 259 -4.74 -3.57 18.29
N ALA A 260 -5.25 -4.06 17.16
CA ALA A 260 -6.57 -4.66 17.07
C ALA A 260 -6.72 -5.89 17.97
N ILE A 261 -5.66 -6.67 18.19
CA ILE A 261 -5.70 -7.83 19.11
C ILE A 261 -5.91 -7.36 20.55
N ALA A 262 -5.27 -6.26 20.93
CA ALA A 262 -5.48 -5.67 22.25
C ALA A 262 -6.93 -5.17 22.39
N VAL A 263 -7.51 -4.55 21.35
CA VAL A 263 -8.91 -4.10 21.35
C VAL A 263 -9.88 -5.28 21.46
N GLU A 264 -9.66 -6.37 20.73
CA GLU A 264 -10.48 -7.60 20.83
C GLU A 264 -10.46 -8.17 22.26
N LYS A 265 -9.29 -8.17 22.91
CA LYS A 265 -9.19 -8.56 24.34
C LYS A 265 -9.94 -7.62 25.29
N MET A 266 -9.94 -6.31 25.03
CA MET A 266 -10.75 -5.36 25.81
C MET A 266 -12.24 -5.68 25.68
N ILE A 267 -12.70 -6.01 24.47
CA ILE A 267 -14.10 -6.41 24.20
C ILE A 267 -14.45 -7.71 24.93
N GLU A 268 -13.58 -8.73 24.86
CA GLU A 268 -13.76 -10.00 25.60
C GLU A 268 -13.86 -9.78 27.12
N ASN A 269 -13.16 -8.78 27.65
CA ASN A 269 -13.22 -8.38 29.06
C ASN A 269 -14.43 -7.48 29.41
N GLY A 270 -15.32 -7.22 28.46
CA GLY A 270 -16.56 -6.46 28.68
C GLY A 270 -16.44 -4.95 28.53
N ASP A 271 -15.40 -4.45 27.83
CA ASP A 271 -15.26 -3.01 27.54
C ASP A 271 -16.23 -2.58 26.43
N GLU A 272 -17.34 -1.96 26.83
CA GLU A 272 -18.39 -1.51 25.92
C GLU A 272 -17.92 -0.34 25.01
N GLN A 273 -16.97 0.49 25.46
CA GLN A 273 -16.40 1.55 24.61
C GLN A 273 -15.54 0.95 23.50
N ALA A 274 -14.67 0.00 23.84
CA ALA A 274 -13.87 -0.71 22.84
C ALA A 274 -14.76 -1.40 21.81
N LYS A 275 -15.80 -2.08 22.25
CA LYS A 275 -16.78 -2.73 21.37
C LYS A 275 -17.49 -1.74 20.46
N LEU A 276 -17.94 -0.59 20.97
CA LEU A 276 -18.61 0.44 20.19
C LEU A 276 -17.68 1.00 19.13
N VAL A 277 -16.45 1.40 19.49
CA VAL A 277 -15.48 2.02 18.58
C VAL A 277 -15.04 1.02 17.51
N TYR A 278 -14.74 -0.23 17.88
CA TYR A 278 -14.32 -1.25 16.92
C TYR A 278 -15.44 -1.62 15.94
N SER A 279 -16.68 -1.70 16.44
CA SER A 279 -17.88 -1.91 15.60
C SER A 279 -18.13 -0.71 14.66
N ALA A 280 -17.87 0.51 15.11
CA ALA A 280 -18.00 1.72 14.30
C ALA A 280 -16.97 1.73 13.16
N MET A 281 -15.74 1.24 13.39
CA MET A 281 -14.72 1.10 12.33
C MET A 281 -15.20 0.10 11.26
N ALA A 282 -15.67 -1.09 11.65
CA ALA A 282 -16.23 -2.07 10.71
C ALA A 282 -17.46 -1.51 9.96
N TYR A 283 -18.30 -0.76 10.62
CA TYR A 283 -19.47 -0.10 10.02
C TYR A 283 -19.05 0.92 8.96
N GLN A 284 -18.04 1.74 9.22
CA GLN A 284 -17.56 2.72 8.24
C GLN A 284 -16.91 2.05 7.03
N VAL A 285 -16.15 0.95 7.24
CA VAL A 285 -15.61 0.15 6.11
C VAL A 285 -16.75 -0.39 5.25
N ALA A 286 -17.80 -0.94 5.86
CA ALA A 286 -18.95 -1.44 5.11
C ALA A 286 -19.69 -0.34 4.35
N LYS A 287 -19.83 0.87 4.93
CA LYS A 287 -20.40 2.04 4.24
C LYS A 287 -19.55 2.43 3.02
N GLU A 288 -18.23 2.44 3.16
CA GLU A 288 -17.33 2.78 2.07
C GLU A 288 -17.42 1.76 0.92
N ILE A 289 -17.47 0.46 1.24
CA ILE A 289 -17.74 -0.60 0.25
C ILE A 289 -19.09 -0.38 -0.43
N GLY A 290 -20.13 -0.01 0.34
CA GLY A 290 -21.45 0.29 -0.20
C GLY A 290 -21.43 1.47 -1.18
N SER A 291 -20.73 2.57 -0.83
CA SER A 291 -20.59 3.71 -1.73
C SER A 291 -19.76 3.36 -2.97
N ALA A 292 -18.69 2.58 -2.81
CA ALA A 292 -17.85 2.09 -3.89
C ALA A 292 -18.66 1.25 -4.92
N SER A 293 -19.69 0.53 -4.49
CA SER A 293 -20.54 -0.25 -5.40
C SER A 293 -21.32 0.64 -6.40
N ALA A 294 -21.64 1.87 -6.01
CA ALA A 294 -22.30 2.83 -6.89
C ALA A 294 -21.40 3.28 -8.06
N VAL A 295 -20.08 3.36 -7.84
CA VAL A 295 -19.11 3.69 -8.90
C VAL A 295 -19.16 2.66 -10.03
N LEU A 296 -19.39 1.39 -9.70
CA LEU A 296 -19.54 0.27 -10.64
C LEU A 296 -20.99 0.06 -11.09
N SER A 297 -21.92 0.95 -10.71
CA SER A 297 -23.35 0.81 -10.98
C SER A 297 -23.92 -0.53 -10.52
N GLY A 298 -23.43 -1.05 -9.40
CA GLY A 298 -23.80 -2.32 -8.82
C GLY A 298 -23.24 -3.56 -9.53
N LYS A 299 -22.44 -3.40 -10.59
CA LYS A 299 -21.82 -4.51 -11.32
C LYS A 299 -20.50 -4.89 -10.66
N VAL A 300 -20.56 -5.60 -9.55
CA VAL A 300 -19.42 -6.02 -8.74
C VAL A 300 -19.27 -7.54 -8.83
N ASP A 301 -18.12 -8.02 -9.30
CA ASP A 301 -17.84 -9.46 -9.38
C ASP A 301 -17.48 -10.04 -8.01
N ALA A 302 -16.72 -9.33 -7.19
CA ALA A 302 -16.39 -9.70 -5.82
C ALA A 302 -15.96 -8.51 -4.96
N ILE A 303 -16.11 -8.67 -3.64
CA ILE A 303 -15.55 -7.79 -2.62
C ILE A 303 -14.38 -8.51 -1.97
N ILE A 304 -13.21 -7.86 -1.89
CA ILE A 304 -12.01 -8.46 -1.29
C ILE A 304 -11.67 -7.72 -0.01
N LEU A 305 -11.54 -8.46 1.10
CA LEU A 305 -11.07 -7.94 2.38
C LEU A 305 -9.64 -8.43 2.62
N THR A 306 -8.69 -7.50 2.79
CA THR A 306 -7.26 -7.80 2.95
C THR A 306 -6.61 -6.90 4.00
N GLY A 307 -5.31 -7.06 4.24
CA GLY A 307 -4.59 -6.36 5.30
C GLY A 307 -4.63 -7.07 6.65
N GLY A 308 -3.97 -6.49 7.66
CA GLY A 308 -3.81 -7.11 8.97
C GLY A 308 -5.13 -7.30 9.73
N LEU A 309 -6.08 -6.35 9.63
CA LEU A 309 -7.38 -6.46 10.28
C LEU A 309 -8.26 -7.58 9.70
N ALA A 310 -7.95 -8.07 8.50
CA ALA A 310 -8.68 -9.18 7.89
C ALA A 310 -8.43 -10.54 8.58
N TYR A 311 -7.49 -10.64 9.52
CA TYR A 311 -7.34 -11.78 10.42
C TYR A 311 -8.43 -11.82 11.50
N GLY A 312 -9.02 -10.67 11.88
CA GLY A 312 -10.07 -10.55 12.88
C GLY A 312 -11.40 -11.10 12.39
N LYS A 313 -11.76 -12.30 12.80
CA LYS A 313 -12.96 -13.01 12.30
C LYS A 313 -14.27 -12.25 12.56
N GLU A 314 -14.42 -11.68 13.75
CA GLU A 314 -15.61 -10.92 14.11
C GLU A 314 -15.69 -9.59 13.36
N PHE A 315 -14.55 -8.92 13.18
CA PHE A 315 -14.44 -7.70 12.39
C PHE A 315 -14.85 -7.94 10.93
N VAL A 316 -14.29 -8.98 10.32
CA VAL A 316 -14.63 -9.40 8.96
C VAL A 316 -16.10 -9.78 8.83
N GLN A 317 -16.64 -10.53 9.80
CA GLN A 317 -18.04 -10.93 9.79
C GLN A 317 -18.99 -9.73 9.89
N ALA A 318 -18.65 -8.75 10.72
CA ALA A 318 -19.43 -7.51 10.88
C ALA A 318 -19.50 -6.70 9.58
N ILE A 319 -18.42 -6.70 8.78
CA ILE A 319 -18.40 -6.08 7.45
C ILE A 319 -19.21 -6.93 6.47
N ARG A 320 -18.91 -8.23 6.39
CA ARG A 320 -19.55 -9.17 5.46
C ARG A 320 -21.08 -9.12 5.52
N GLU A 321 -21.64 -9.13 6.71
CA GLU A 321 -23.11 -9.11 6.89
C GLU A 321 -23.77 -7.86 6.29
N ARG A 322 -23.04 -6.75 6.27
CA ARG A 322 -23.53 -5.48 5.72
C ARG A 322 -23.39 -5.35 4.22
N VAL A 323 -22.46 -6.11 3.59
CA VAL A 323 -22.10 -5.91 2.17
C VAL A 323 -22.35 -7.12 1.29
N LYS A 324 -22.65 -8.31 1.84
CA LYS A 324 -22.87 -9.56 1.10
C LYS A 324 -24.04 -9.51 0.10
N TRP A 325 -24.90 -8.52 0.19
CA TRP A 325 -25.95 -8.28 -0.77
C TRP A 325 -25.45 -7.63 -2.07
N ILE A 326 -24.22 -7.07 -2.06
CA ILE A 326 -23.59 -6.46 -3.25
C ILE A 326 -22.94 -7.54 -4.11
N ALA A 327 -22.07 -8.36 -3.52
CA ALA A 327 -21.35 -9.45 -4.18
C ALA A 327 -20.74 -10.39 -3.13
N ASP A 328 -20.15 -11.51 -3.60
CA ASP A 328 -19.41 -12.43 -2.74
C ASP A 328 -18.22 -11.74 -2.08
N VAL A 329 -18.02 -12.05 -0.79
CA VAL A 329 -16.92 -11.49 0.01
C VAL A 329 -15.81 -12.52 0.15
N ILE A 330 -14.67 -12.24 -0.46
CA ILE A 330 -13.46 -13.05 -0.43
C ILE A 330 -12.47 -12.43 0.56
N VAL A 331 -11.84 -13.25 1.40
CA VAL A 331 -10.95 -12.76 2.47
C VAL A 331 -9.55 -13.29 2.25
N HIS A 332 -8.61 -12.38 2.03
CA HIS A 332 -7.18 -12.64 1.91
C HIS A 332 -6.42 -11.84 2.96
N PRO A 333 -6.25 -12.36 4.19
CA PRO A 333 -5.59 -11.62 5.26
C PRO A 333 -4.11 -11.37 4.99
N GLY A 334 -3.59 -10.26 5.53
CA GLY A 334 -2.19 -9.88 5.45
C GLY A 334 -1.85 -9.01 4.24
N GLU A 335 -0.59 -8.64 4.15
CA GLU A 335 -0.12 -7.71 3.13
C GLU A 335 0.72 -8.39 2.04
N ASN A 336 1.52 -9.41 2.40
CA ASN A 336 2.37 -10.19 1.51
C ASN A 336 3.18 -9.33 0.51
N GLU A 337 3.72 -8.19 0.99
CA GLU A 337 4.34 -7.17 0.15
C GLU A 337 5.56 -7.69 -0.63
N LEU A 338 6.41 -8.52 0.02
CA LEU A 338 7.58 -9.10 -0.64
C LEU A 338 7.15 -9.99 -1.82
N GLN A 339 6.13 -10.81 -1.61
CA GLN A 339 5.59 -11.67 -2.66
C GLN A 339 4.96 -10.83 -3.78
N ALA A 340 4.22 -9.77 -3.46
CA ALA A 340 3.60 -8.91 -4.47
C ALA A 340 4.65 -8.22 -5.36
N LEU A 341 5.77 -7.77 -4.78
CA LEU A 341 6.90 -7.20 -5.52
C LEU A 341 7.56 -8.25 -6.41
N ALA A 342 7.79 -9.47 -5.89
CA ALA A 342 8.36 -10.57 -6.67
C ALA A 342 7.47 -10.96 -7.84
N GLU A 343 6.16 -11.11 -7.62
CA GLU A 343 5.17 -11.43 -8.66
C GLU A 343 5.14 -10.39 -9.77
N GLY A 344 5.25 -9.09 -9.43
CA GLY A 344 5.32 -8.03 -10.44
C GLY A 344 6.55 -8.14 -11.34
N ALA A 345 7.73 -8.28 -10.75
CA ALA A 345 8.96 -8.49 -11.52
C ALA A 345 8.92 -9.79 -12.32
N LEU A 346 8.34 -10.85 -11.78
CA LEU A 346 8.21 -12.16 -12.44
C LEU A 346 7.34 -12.08 -13.70
N ARG A 347 6.21 -11.36 -13.65
CA ARG A 347 5.36 -11.16 -14.84
C ARG A 347 6.12 -10.52 -16.00
N VAL A 348 6.97 -9.54 -15.71
CA VAL A 348 7.82 -8.92 -16.75
C VAL A 348 8.88 -9.91 -17.27
N LEU A 349 9.56 -10.63 -16.38
CA LEU A 349 10.57 -11.62 -16.78
C LEU A 349 10.00 -12.76 -17.63
N ARG A 350 8.72 -13.11 -17.45
CA ARG A 350 8.00 -14.11 -18.25
C ARG A 350 7.36 -13.54 -19.52
N GLY A 351 7.36 -12.23 -19.70
CA GLY A 351 6.70 -11.55 -20.83
C GLY A 351 5.16 -11.53 -20.72
N GLU A 352 4.62 -11.76 -19.52
CA GLU A 352 3.19 -11.69 -19.22
C GLU A 352 2.71 -10.23 -19.03
N GLU A 353 3.63 -9.33 -18.67
CA GLU A 353 3.44 -7.89 -18.54
C GLU A 353 4.59 -7.15 -19.22
N GLN A 354 4.28 -6.07 -19.90
CA GLN A 354 5.33 -5.18 -20.45
C GLN A 354 5.85 -4.27 -19.37
N GLU A 355 7.19 -4.15 -19.26
CA GLU A 355 7.78 -3.18 -18.36
C GLU A 355 7.38 -1.76 -18.76
N LYS A 356 7.06 -0.93 -17.80
CA LYS A 356 6.76 0.48 -17.99
C LYS A 356 7.99 1.35 -17.76
N HIS A 357 8.00 2.52 -18.38
CA HIS A 357 9.05 3.53 -18.22
C HIS A 357 8.52 4.73 -17.44
N TYR A 358 9.37 5.23 -16.54
CA TYR A 358 9.09 6.43 -15.77
C TYR A 358 9.74 7.66 -16.42
N PRO A 359 9.14 8.84 -16.42
CA PRO A 359 7.76 9.08 -16.03
C PRO A 359 6.82 8.54 -17.12
N ASN A 360 5.81 7.78 -16.70
CA ASN A 360 4.66 7.54 -17.55
C ASN A 360 3.60 8.56 -17.11
N PRO A 361 3.48 9.72 -17.76
CA PRO A 361 2.55 10.73 -17.30
C PRO A 361 1.16 10.14 -17.35
N VAL A 362 0.53 9.99 -16.18
CA VAL A 362 -0.93 9.93 -16.11
C VAL A 362 -1.38 11.11 -16.97
N ARG A 363 -2.15 10.84 -18.02
CA ARG A 363 -2.68 11.90 -18.89
C ARG A 363 -3.29 12.92 -17.95
N SER A 364 -2.58 14.03 -17.75
CA SER A 364 -3.12 15.16 -17.03
C SER A 364 -4.40 15.50 -17.79
N SER A 365 -5.54 15.10 -17.23
CA SER A 365 -6.80 15.70 -17.65
C SER A 365 -6.53 17.18 -17.55
N GLU A 366 -6.59 17.85 -18.68
CA GLU A 366 -6.53 19.30 -18.77
C GLU A 366 -7.35 19.83 -17.61
N ARG A 367 -6.73 20.68 -16.81
CA ARG A 367 -7.46 21.39 -15.75
C ARG A 367 -8.66 22.05 -16.42
N ILE A 368 -9.85 21.53 -16.09
CA ILE A 368 -11.10 22.17 -16.50
C ILE A 368 -11.20 23.53 -15.83
#